data_d428c2a34b99c482a3e95afae1a838c1
#
_entry.id   d428c2a34b99c482a3e95afae1a838c1
#
_cell.length_a   1.000
_cell.length_b   1.000
_cell.length_c   1.000
_cell.angle_alpha   90.00
_cell.angle_beta   90.00
_cell.angle_gamma   90.00
#
_symmetry.space_group_name_H-M   'P 1'
#
loop_
_entity.id
_entity.type
_entity.pdbx_description
1 polymer ?
#
loop_
_entity_poly.entity_id
_entity_poly.type
_entity_poly.pdbx_seq_one_letter_code
_entity_poly.pdbx_strand_id
1 'polypeptide(L)'
;MPVTGRNDRRVLFGAVNVQTGHRVLRRAKSMRQVEVHAFLRELRSRYRAARRIWLVLDRHGSHGSPATRKLAASLSIELLFLPKQWPELNPMDHLWKEVKRDVVANRQYATIDEEAEAAENWLLWLSPTEARRKAGMLSKNFWLVT
;
A
#
# COMPACT_ATOMS: atom_id res chain seq x y z
N MET A 1 2.31 -0.67 -6.17
CA MET A 1 3.40 -1.32 -6.92
C MET A 1 2.97 -1.54 -8.37
N PRO A 2 3.71 -1.03 -9.32
CA PRO A 2 3.41 -1.31 -10.72
C PRO A 2 3.81 -2.74 -11.10
N VAL A 3 2.98 -3.36 -11.91
CA VAL A 3 3.19 -4.68 -12.52
C VAL A 3 3.03 -4.50 -14.02
N THR A 4 4.03 -4.87 -14.81
CA THR A 4 4.06 -4.58 -16.24
C THR A 4 4.18 -5.85 -17.08
N GLY A 5 3.39 -5.93 -18.14
CA GLY A 5 3.52 -6.86 -19.25
C GLY A 5 3.86 -6.10 -20.53
N ARG A 6 3.76 -6.74 -21.70
CA ARG A 6 4.17 -6.13 -22.99
C ARG A 6 3.53 -4.78 -23.26
N ASN A 7 2.19 -4.69 -23.20
CA ASN A 7 1.41 -3.47 -23.47
C ASN A 7 0.44 -3.17 -22.35
N ASP A 8 0.43 -3.96 -21.29
CA ASP A 8 -0.48 -3.81 -20.18
C ASP A 8 0.26 -3.42 -18.92
N ARG A 9 -0.44 -2.69 -18.07
CA ARG A 9 0.06 -2.28 -16.79
C ARG A 9 -1.01 -2.45 -15.73
N ARG A 10 -0.60 -2.92 -14.56
CA ARG A 10 -1.44 -2.91 -13.36
C ARG A 10 -0.68 -2.22 -12.25
N VAL A 11 -1.42 -1.59 -11.38
CA VAL A 11 -0.87 -0.94 -10.19
C VAL A 11 -1.56 -1.57 -8.98
N LEU A 12 -0.75 -2.02 -8.04
CA LEU A 12 -1.27 -2.51 -6.77
C LEU A 12 -1.13 -1.42 -5.73
N PHE A 13 -2.26 -0.98 -5.20
CA PHE A 13 -2.32 -0.12 -4.04
C PHE A 13 -2.36 -1.01 -2.81
N GLY A 14 -1.61 -0.66 -1.79
CA GLY A 14 -1.59 -1.43 -0.56
C GLY A 14 -1.35 -0.57 0.65
N ALA A 15 -1.97 -0.97 1.75
CA ALA A 15 -1.72 -0.39 3.06
C ALA A 15 -1.62 -1.51 4.09
N VAL A 16 -0.76 -1.32 5.08
CA VAL A 16 -0.62 -2.24 6.20
C VAL A 16 -0.93 -1.49 7.49
N ASN A 17 -1.78 -2.09 8.31
CA ASN A 17 -2.12 -1.54 9.61
C ASN A 17 -0.96 -1.82 10.57
N VAL A 18 -0.34 -0.77 11.11
CA VAL A 18 0.85 -0.91 11.97
C VAL A 18 0.53 -1.58 13.31
N GLN A 19 -0.71 -1.52 13.77
CA GLN A 19 -1.10 -2.14 15.03
C GLN A 19 -1.45 -3.62 14.88
N THR A 20 -2.17 -3.98 13.81
CA THR A 20 -2.71 -5.32 13.64
C THR A 20 -1.98 -6.15 12.61
N GLY A 21 -1.29 -5.52 11.65
CA GLY A 21 -0.70 -6.22 10.49
C GLY A 21 -1.70 -6.51 9.37
N HIS A 22 -2.94 -6.07 9.51
CA HIS A 22 -3.96 -6.24 8.46
C HIS A 22 -3.57 -5.47 7.20
N ARG A 23 -3.79 -6.08 6.02
CA ARG A 23 -3.49 -5.45 4.73
C ARG A 23 -4.79 -5.15 3.99
N VAL A 24 -4.80 -4.01 3.33
CA VAL A 24 -5.85 -3.64 2.38
C VAL A 24 -5.17 -3.46 1.03
N LEU A 25 -5.65 -4.17 0.03
CA LEU A 25 -5.07 -4.16 -1.31
C LEU A 25 -6.14 -3.81 -2.33
N ARG A 26 -5.72 -3.10 -3.39
CA ARG A 26 -6.58 -2.78 -4.51
C ARG A 26 -5.77 -2.81 -5.80
N ARG A 27 -6.28 -3.51 -6.81
CA ARG A 27 -5.68 -3.55 -8.15
C ARG A 27 -6.36 -2.50 -9.03
N ALA A 28 -5.54 -1.76 -9.78
CA ALA A 28 -6.02 -0.75 -10.73
C ALA A 28 -5.18 -0.77 -11.99
N LYS A 29 -5.66 -0.14 -13.05
CA LYS A 29 -4.93 -0.04 -14.32
C LYS A 29 -3.93 1.11 -14.33
N SER A 30 -4.09 2.07 -13.45
CA SER A 30 -3.21 3.25 -13.37
C SER A 30 -3.15 3.78 -11.94
N MET A 31 -2.23 4.73 -11.74
CA MET A 31 -2.06 5.42 -10.46
C MET A 31 -2.58 6.86 -10.56
N ARG A 32 -3.68 7.05 -11.26
CA ARG A 32 -4.29 8.37 -11.40
C ARG A 32 -5.04 8.76 -10.13
N GLN A 33 -5.40 10.04 -10.05
CA GLN A 33 -6.11 10.58 -8.89
C GLN A 33 -7.40 9.82 -8.58
N VAL A 34 -8.15 9.40 -9.60
CA VAL A 34 -9.41 8.65 -9.40
C VAL A 34 -9.16 7.31 -8.70
N GLU A 35 -8.07 6.63 -9.01
CA GLU A 35 -7.74 5.36 -8.37
C GLU A 35 -7.25 5.56 -6.94
N VAL A 36 -6.47 6.61 -6.71
CA VAL A 36 -6.05 6.99 -5.35
C VAL A 36 -7.28 7.29 -4.49
N HIS A 37 -8.24 8.03 -5.03
CA HIS A 37 -9.49 8.35 -4.34
C HIS A 37 -10.31 7.09 -4.01
N ALA A 38 -10.38 6.16 -4.96
CA ALA A 38 -11.06 4.89 -4.74
C ALA A 38 -10.42 4.10 -3.60
N PHE A 39 -9.09 4.11 -3.53
CA PHE A 39 -8.36 3.44 -2.47
C PHE A 39 -8.62 4.08 -1.10
N LEU A 40 -8.64 5.41 -1.03
CA LEU A 40 -8.97 6.11 0.22
C LEU A 40 -10.37 5.75 0.72
N ARG A 41 -11.35 5.69 -0.20
CA ARG A 41 -12.71 5.29 0.15
C ARG A 41 -12.77 3.84 0.63
N GLU A 42 -12.00 2.96 0.02
CA GLU A 42 -11.91 1.57 0.45
C GLU A 42 -11.32 1.45 1.86
N LEU A 43 -10.25 2.19 2.15
CA LEU A 43 -9.68 2.23 3.49
C LEU A 43 -10.73 2.67 4.51
N ARG A 44 -11.47 3.73 4.20
CA ARG A 44 -12.53 4.21 5.09
C ARG A 44 -13.60 3.13 5.33
N SER A 45 -13.99 2.41 4.29
CA SER A 45 -14.99 1.35 4.40
C SER A 45 -14.51 0.15 5.22
N ARG A 46 -13.21 -0.16 5.18
CA ARG A 46 -12.61 -1.26 5.94
C ARG A 46 -12.46 -0.93 7.42
N TYR A 47 -12.37 0.34 7.77
CA TYR A 47 -12.18 0.81 9.14
C TYR A 47 -13.30 1.76 9.54
N ARG A 48 -14.55 1.32 9.38
CA ARG A 48 -15.74 2.16 9.64
C ARG A 48 -15.82 2.68 11.07
N ALA A 49 -15.41 1.85 12.02
CA ALA A 49 -15.49 2.19 13.44
C ALA A 49 -14.39 3.15 13.88
N ALA A 50 -13.33 3.31 13.08
CA ALA A 50 -12.24 4.20 13.41
C ALA A 50 -12.71 5.65 13.30
N ARG A 51 -12.50 6.42 14.38
CA ARG A 51 -12.85 7.83 14.40
C ARG A 51 -12.00 8.63 13.42
N ARG A 52 -10.74 8.26 13.28
CA ARG A 52 -9.78 8.87 12.39
C ARG A 52 -8.77 7.83 11.92
N ILE A 53 -8.37 7.92 10.67
CA ILE A 53 -7.34 7.06 10.09
C ILE A 53 -6.09 7.91 9.83
N TRP A 54 -4.96 7.48 10.36
CA TRP A 54 -3.66 8.10 10.10
C TRP A 54 -2.97 7.29 9.01
N LEU A 55 -2.82 7.89 7.83
CA LEU A 55 -2.23 7.22 6.67
C LEU A 55 -0.86 7.78 6.36
N VAL A 56 0.16 6.95 6.55
CA VAL A 56 1.55 7.27 6.19
C VAL A 56 1.77 6.92 4.73
N LEU A 57 2.25 7.86 3.94
CA LEU A 57 2.46 7.65 2.51
C LEU A 57 3.63 8.49 2.00
N ASP A 58 4.17 8.08 0.86
CA ASP A 58 5.21 8.84 0.18
C ASP A 58 4.62 10.01 -0.62
N ARG A 59 5.49 10.90 -1.10
CA ARG A 59 5.08 12.11 -1.84
C ARG A 59 4.95 11.85 -3.33
N HIS A 60 4.08 10.95 -3.71
CA HIS A 60 3.71 10.80 -5.11
C HIS A 60 2.72 11.90 -5.51
N GLY A 61 2.80 12.40 -6.75
CA GLY A 61 2.00 13.54 -7.21
C GLY A 61 0.50 13.43 -6.95
N SER A 62 -0.09 12.27 -7.22
CA SER A 62 -1.52 12.03 -7.01
C SER A 62 -1.91 11.97 -5.55
N HIS A 63 -0.97 11.67 -4.64
CA HIS A 63 -1.24 11.57 -3.21
C HIS A 63 -1.40 12.94 -2.55
N GLY A 64 -0.74 13.96 -3.07
CA GLY A 64 -0.71 15.26 -2.46
C GLY A 64 -1.55 16.33 -3.15
N SER A 65 -2.36 15.97 -4.16
CA SER A 65 -3.18 16.95 -4.87
C SER A 65 -4.22 17.59 -3.94
N PRO A 66 -4.65 18.84 -4.24
CA PRO A 66 -5.70 19.49 -3.44
C PRO A 66 -6.98 18.66 -3.35
N ALA A 67 -7.40 18.01 -4.45
CA ALA A 67 -8.58 17.17 -4.45
C ALA A 67 -8.42 15.94 -3.54
N THR A 68 -7.24 15.31 -3.54
CA THR A 68 -6.94 14.18 -2.65
C THR A 68 -6.96 14.61 -1.19
N ARG A 69 -6.36 15.76 -0.87
CA ARG A 69 -6.36 16.30 0.49
C ARG A 69 -7.78 16.61 0.98
N LYS A 70 -8.59 17.18 0.11
CA LYS A 70 -9.99 17.49 0.41
C LYS A 70 -10.80 16.21 0.68
N LEU A 71 -10.64 15.20 -0.19
CA LEU A 71 -11.32 13.92 0.00
C LEU A 71 -10.90 13.26 1.31
N ALA A 72 -9.60 13.18 1.58
CA ALA A 72 -9.08 12.59 2.81
C ALA A 72 -9.69 13.27 4.04
N ALA A 73 -9.74 14.59 4.06
CA ALA A 73 -10.35 15.34 5.15
C ALA A 73 -11.81 14.96 5.34
N SER A 74 -12.57 14.83 4.24
CA SER A 74 -13.98 14.45 4.31
C SER A 74 -14.20 13.02 4.82
N LEU A 75 -13.20 12.16 4.67
CA LEU A 75 -13.23 10.77 5.15
C LEU A 75 -12.58 10.59 6.53
N SER A 76 -12.20 11.68 7.17
CA SER A 76 -11.45 11.66 8.44
C SER A 76 -10.15 10.85 8.35
N ILE A 77 -9.46 11.00 7.23
CA ILE A 77 -8.14 10.42 7.00
C ILE A 77 -7.11 11.54 7.07
N GLU A 78 -6.17 11.41 7.99
CA GLU A 78 -5.02 12.31 8.10
C GLU A 78 -3.88 11.76 7.26
N LEU A 79 -3.40 12.55 6.30
CA LEU A 79 -2.30 12.17 5.43
C LEU A 79 -0.97 12.61 6.05
N LEU A 80 -0.08 11.65 6.30
CA LEU A 80 1.25 11.89 6.84
C LEU A 80 2.28 11.57 5.77
N PHE A 81 2.82 12.60 5.14
CA PHE A 81 3.78 12.42 4.05
C PHE A 81 5.19 12.21 4.57
N LEU A 82 5.84 11.16 4.08
CA LEU A 82 7.25 10.89 4.38
C LEU A 82 8.16 11.81 3.58
N PRO A 83 9.36 12.15 4.12
CA PRO A 83 10.37 12.87 3.35
C PRO A 83 10.78 12.07 2.10
N LYS A 84 11.06 12.76 1.00
CA LYS A 84 11.46 12.12 -0.26
C LYS A 84 12.68 11.23 -0.14
N GLN A 85 13.62 11.59 0.73
CA GLN A 85 14.89 10.87 0.88
C GLN A 85 14.78 9.60 1.73
N TRP A 86 13.61 9.32 2.29
CA TRP A 86 13.46 8.26 3.29
C TRP A 86 12.29 7.32 2.98
N PRO A 87 12.23 6.75 1.75
CA PRO A 87 11.15 5.82 1.40
C PRO A 87 11.16 4.56 2.27
N GLU A 88 12.30 4.17 2.82
CA GLU A 88 12.44 3.02 3.70
C GLU A 88 11.71 3.19 5.05
N LEU A 89 11.25 4.38 5.35
CA LEU A 89 10.41 4.62 6.53
C LEU A 89 8.97 4.13 6.33
N ASN A 90 8.58 3.83 5.10
CA ASN A 90 7.24 3.34 4.79
C ASN A 90 7.19 1.81 4.99
N PRO A 91 6.43 1.32 5.99
CA PRO A 91 6.33 -0.12 6.22
C PRO A 91 5.85 -0.92 5.03
N MET A 92 4.91 -0.37 4.24
CA MET A 92 4.41 -1.04 3.05
C MET A 92 5.49 -1.25 1.99
N ASP A 93 6.46 -0.34 1.92
CA ASP A 93 7.57 -0.43 0.96
C ASP A 93 8.44 -1.66 1.21
N HIS A 94 8.63 -2.02 2.47
CA HIS A 94 9.35 -3.25 2.81
C HIS A 94 8.61 -4.49 2.31
N LEU A 95 7.29 -4.49 2.40
CA LEU A 95 6.48 -5.59 1.87
C LEU A 95 6.57 -5.65 0.34
N TRP A 96 6.53 -4.52 -0.35
CA TRP A 96 6.70 -4.49 -1.81
C TRP A 96 8.04 -5.04 -2.25
N LYS A 97 9.12 -4.75 -1.52
CA LYS A 97 10.45 -5.31 -1.83
C LYS A 97 10.45 -6.82 -1.75
N GLU A 98 9.81 -7.39 -0.75
CA GLU A 98 9.69 -8.84 -0.60
C GLU A 98 8.85 -9.46 -1.71
N VAL A 99 7.75 -8.82 -2.11
CA VAL A 99 6.93 -9.25 -3.23
C VAL A 99 7.75 -9.28 -4.52
N LYS A 100 8.50 -8.23 -4.79
CA LYS A 100 9.33 -8.17 -6.00
C LYS A 100 10.36 -9.29 -6.04
N ARG A 101 10.98 -9.59 -4.91
CA ARG A 101 11.98 -10.66 -4.80
C ARG A 101 11.34 -12.04 -4.95
N ASP A 102 10.26 -12.31 -4.24
CA ASP A 102 9.71 -13.67 -4.09
C ASP A 102 8.68 -14.02 -5.16
N VAL A 103 7.99 -13.04 -5.72
CA VAL A 103 6.87 -13.27 -6.64
C VAL A 103 7.20 -12.84 -8.06
N VAL A 104 7.80 -11.66 -8.24
CA VAL A 104 7.99 -11.06 -9.56
C VAL A 104 9.30 -11.47 -10.19
N ALA A 105 10.41 -11.41 -9.43
CA ALA A 105 11.73 -11.71 -9.96
C ALA A 105 11.86 -13.18 -10.35
N ASN A 106 12.45 -13.41 -11.52
CA ASN A 106 12.78 -14.75 -12.04
C ASN A 106 11.56 -15.68 -12.26
N ARG A 107 10.36 -15.10 -12.33
CA ARG A 107 9.13 -15.85 -12.64
C ARG A 107 8.47 -15.28 -13.89
N GLN A 108 7.85 -16.16 -14.65
CA GLN A 108 7.06 -15.80 -15.82
C GLN A 108 5.60 -16.11 -15.58
N TYR A 109 4.74 -15.17 -15.95
CA TYR A 109 3.29 -15.33 -15.84
C TYR A 109 2.67 -15.19 -17.22
N ALA A 110 1.61 -15.95 -17.46
CA ALA A 110 0.94 -15.92 -18.75
C ALA A 110 0.27 -14.56 -19.02
N THR A 111 -0.28 -13.94 -17.99
CA THR A 111 -0.91 -12.62 -18.08
C THR A 111 -0.44 -11.70 -16.96
N ILE A 112 -0.62 -10.40 -17.19
CA ILE A 112 -0.31 -9.39 -16.19
C ILE A 112 -1.22 -9.52 -14.96
N ASP A 113 -2.47 -9.94 -15.16
CA ASP A 113 -3.40 -10.12 -14.05
C ASP A 113 -3.03 -11.35 -13.20
N GLU A 114 -2.48 -12.39 -13.78
CA GLU A 114 -1.95 -13.52 -13.02
C GLU A 114 -0.79 -13.11 -12.13
N GLU A 115 0.12 -12.28 -12.65
CA GLU A 115 1.23 -11.74 -11.86
C GLU A 115 0.73 -10.86 -10.71
N ALA A 116 -0.23 -9.97 -10.98
CA ALA A 116 -0.83 -9.13 -9.97
C ALA A 116 -1.55 -9.94 -8.89
N GLU A 117 -2.28 -10.98 -9.32
CA GLU A 117 -2.96 -11.88 -8.38
C GLU A 117 -1.97 -12.64 -7.51
N ALA A 118 -0.86 -13.11 -8.07
CA ALA A 118 0.17 -13.79 -7.30
C ALA A 118 0.75 -12.87 -6.22
N ALA A 119 0.98 -11.60 -6.55
CA ALA A 119 1.46 -10.60 -5.60
C ALA A 119 0.44 -10.35 -4.47
N GLU A 120 -0.83 -10.20 -4.83
CA GLU A 120 -1.91 -10.02 -3.85
C GLU A 120 -2.03 -11.23 -2.93
N ASN A 121 -2.02 -12.43 -3.49
CA ASN A 121 -2.13 -13.67 -2.70
C ASN A 121 -0.95 -13.82 -1.73
N TRP A 122 0.26 -13.49 -2.17
CA TRP A 122 1.42 -13.53 -1.31
C TRP A 122 1.26 -12.60 -0.10
N LEU A 123 0.79 -11.36 -0.34
CA LEU A 123 0.57 -10.39 0.72
C LEU A 123 -0.54 -10.80 1.67
N LEU A 124 -1.64 -11.36 1.15
CA LEU A 124 -2.78 -11.77 1.97
C LEU A 124 -2.55 -13.08 2.70
N TRP A 125 -1.64 -13.92 2.21
CA TRP A 125 -1.26 -15.18 2.84
C TRP A 125 -0.51 -14.99 4.15
N LEU A 126 0.25 -13.90 4.29
CA LEU A 126 1.02 -13.65 5.51
C LEU A 126 0.09 -13.54 6.72
N SER A 127 0.50 -14.15 7.83
CA SER A 127 -0.19 -13.89 9.09
C SER A 127 0.00 -12.42 9.49
N PRO A 128 -0.89 -11.86 10.32
CA PRO A 128 -0.71 -10.49 10.79
C PRO A 128 0.66 -10.25 11.45
N THR A 129 1.14 -11.19 12.24
CA THR A 129 2.45 -11.10 12.89
C THR A 129 3.60 -11.12 11.88
N GLU A 130 3.54 -12.01 10.88
CA GLU A 130 4.54 -12.04 9.82
C GLU A 130 4.57 -10.77 9.00
N ALA A 131 3.40 -10.22 8.68
CA ALA A 131 3.30 -8.98 7.95
C ALA A 131 3.94 -7.83 8.72
N ARG A 132 3.70 -7.73 10.02
CA ARG A 132 4.31 -6.71 10.87
C ARG A 132 5.82 -6.88 10.94
N ARG A 133 6.31 -8.10 11.07
CA ARG A 133 7.74 -8.39 11.10
C ARG A 133 8.43 -8.02 9.79
N LYS A 134 7.87 -8.48 8.67
CA LYS A 134 8.44 -8.20 7.33
C LYS A 134 8.38 -6.73 6.97
N ALA A 135 7.40 -6.00 7.47
CA ALA A 135 7.28 -4.56 7.30
C ALA A 135 8.20 -3.76 8.24
N GLY A 136 8.94 -4.44 9.11
CA GLY A 136 9.89 -3.80 10.04
C GLY A 136 9.24 -3.20 11.28
N MET A 137 7.97 -3.43 11.51
CA MET A 137 7.22 -2.80 12.59
C MET A 137 7.51 -3.40 13.98
N LEU A 138 8.13 -4.57 14.03
CA LEU A 138 8.51 -5.22 15.29
C LEU A 138 9.94 -4.90 15.71
N SER A 139 10.67 -4.13 14.91
CA SER A 139 12.01 -3.69 15.24
C SER A 139 12.00 -2.68 16.38
N LYS A 140 13.00 -2.75 17.27
CA LYS A 140 13.19 -1.74 18.32
C LYS A 140 13.41 -0.34 17.78
N ASN A 141 13.89 -0.26 16.54
CA ASN A 141 14.20 1.01 15.86
C ASN A 141 13.02 1.52 15.01
N PHE A 142 11.86 0.90 15.10
CA PHE A 142 10.71 1.36 14.34
C PHE A 142 10.31 2.76 14.81
N TRP A 143 10.27 3.70 13.86
CA TRP A 143 10.15 5.14 14.15
C TRP A 143 8.74 5.57 14.59
N LEU A 144 7.70 4.82 14.18
CA LEU A 144 6.32 5.17 14.50
C LEU A 144 5.90 4.45 15.78
N VAL A 145 5.83 5.19 16.85
CA VAL A 145 5.37 4.67 18.15
C VAL A 145 3.87 4.91 18.27
N THR A 146 3.14 3.83 18.50
CA THR A 146 1.68 3.86 18.64
C THR A 146 1.25 3.62 20.08
#